data_37cb025a822c0e4167a3fa24751836e0
#
_entry.id   37cb025a822c0e4167a3fa24751836e0
#
_cell.length_a   1.000
_cell.length_b   1.000
_cell.length_c   1.000
_cell.angle_alpha   90.00
_cell.angle_beta   90.00
_cell.angle_gamma   90.00
#
_symmetry.space_group_name_H-M   'P 1'
#
loop_
_entity.id
_entity.type
_entity.pdbx_description
1 polymer ?
#
loop_
_entity_poly.entity_id
_entity_poly.type
_entity_poly.pdbx_seq_one_letter_code
_entity_poly.pdbx_strand_id
1 'polypeptide(L)'
;MKRKMWAAFALAIAWSATVSHLVAQASNNSVSAKVSTVFSRELPKLDGGHLAAKIVEVNYGPGGASSPHSHPCPVIGYVLEGAVRIQVKGEPEAIYKAGESFYEPPNGIHQVSANASDHEPAKLLAYFICDHDTPLSVPIAGGK
;
A
#
# COMPACT_ATOMS: atom_id res chain seq x y z
N MET A 1 30.86 99.83 -24.15
CA MET A 1 29.79 98.87 -24.53
C MET A 1 30.18 97.50 -23.98
N LYS A 2 29.54 97.05 -22.87
CA LYS A 2 29.82 95.74 -22.19
C LYS A 2 28.66 94.80 -22.45
N ARG A 3 28.91 93.70 -23.24
CA ARG A 3 27.94 92.62 -23.48
C ARG A 3 27.97 91.64 -22.30
N LYS A 4 26.88 91.48 -21.63
CA LYS A 4 26.67 90.48 -20.59
C LYS A 4 26.27 89.17 -21.27
N MET A 5 27.08 88.10 -21.08
CA MET A 5 26.74 86.74 -21.49
C MET A 5 26.00 86.08 -20.33
N TRP A 6 24.83 85.58 -20.63
CA TRP A 6 24.03 84.72 -19.72
C TRP A 6 24.38 83.28 -20.01
N ALA A 7 24.92 82.62 -18.98
CA ALA A 7 25.14 81.16 -19.04
C ALA A 7 23.84 80.46 -18.58
N ALA A 8 23.26 79.71 -19.45
CA ALA A 8 22.10 78.88 -19.12
C ALA A 8 22.64 77.54 -18.55
N PHE A 9 22.35 77.29 -17.26
CA PHE A 9 22.59 75.98 -16.65
C PHE A 9 21.43 75.06 -16.97
N ALA A 10 21.64 74.03 -17.79
CA ALA A 10 20.68 72.96 -18.02
C ALA A 10 20.86 71.91 -16.91
N LEU A 11 19.88 71.76 -15.99
CA LEU A 11 19.77 70.69 -15.04
C LEU A 11 19.27 69.42 -15.76
N ALA A 12 20.13 68.43 -15.98
CA ALA A 12 19.74 67.11 -16.41
C ALA A 12 19.27 66.31 -15.19
N ILE A 13 17.97 66.09 -15.08
CA ILE A 13 17.43 65.19 -14.07
C ILE A 13 17.49 63.75 -14.61
N ALA A 14 18.44 62.98 -14.13
CA ALA A 14 18.58 61.55 -14.42
C ALA A 14 17.52 60.80 -13.61
N TRP A 15 16.47 60.31 -14.27
CA TRP A 15 15.44 59.41 -13.70
C TRP A 15 15.97 57.96 -13.74
N SER A 16 16.57 57.49 -12.65
CA SER A 16 16.94 56.09 -12.51
C SER A 16 15.70 55.27 -12.18
N ALA A 17 15.16 54.58 -13.15
CA ALA A 17 14.11 53.57 -12.96
C ALA A 17 14.74 52.31 -12.35
N THR A 18 14.58 52.11 -11.05
CA THR A 18 14.89 50.86 -10.38
C THR A 18 13.81 49.84 -10.73
N VAL A 19 14.10 48.92 -11.68
CA VAL A 19 13.26 47.79 -11.97
C VAL A 19 13.49 46.74 -10.85
N SER A 20 12.57 46.73 -9.89
CA SER A 20 12.53 45.67 -8.87
C SER A 20 12.06 44.38 -9.51
N HIS A 21 13.00 43.49 -9.82
CA HIS A 21 12.66 42.12 -10.19
C HIS A 21 12.10 41.39 -8.99
N LEU A 22 10.77 41.29 -8.91
CA LEU A 22 10.08 40.39 -7.99
C LEU A 22 10.34 38.97 -8.48
N VAL A 23 11.35 38.30 -7.99
CA VAL A 23 11.56 36.87 -8.19
C VAL A 23 10.50 36.17 -7.35
N ALA A 24 9.42 35.74 -7.98
CA ALA A 24 8.47 34.84 -7.34
C ALA A 24 9.18 33.52 -7.05
N GLN A 25 9.56 33.31 -5.78
CA GLN A 25 9.99 32.01 -5.31
C GLN A 25 8.80 31.06 -5.38
N ALA A 26 8.75 30.25 -6.42
CA ALA A 26 7.87 29.10 -6.45
C ALA A 26 8.30 28.18 -5.30
N SER A 27 7.53 28.15 -4.22
CA SER A 27 7.67 27.17 -3.17
C SER A 27 7.35 25.80 -3.78
N ASN A 28 8.38 25.02 -4.08
CA ASN A 28 8.24 23.61 -4.40
C ASN A 28 7.72 22.88 -3.15
N ASN A 29 6.41 22.88 -2.95
CA ASN A 29 5.76 21.95 -2.03
C ASN A 29 5.86 20.56 -2.64
N SER A 30 7.03 19.94 -2.55
CA SER A 30 7.16 18.51 -2.80
C SER A 30 6.41 17.79 -1.69
N VAL A 31 5.20 17.30 -2.01
CA VAL A 31 4.47 16.40 -1.12
C VAL A 31 5.31 15.12 -1.04
N SER A 32 6.04 14.93 0.07
CA SER A 32 6.80 13.70 0.28
C SER A 32 5.86 12.53 0.52
N ALA A 33 6.12 11.38 -0.14
CA ALA A 33 5.37 10.15 0.12
C ALA A 33 5.58 9.71 1.57
N LYS A 34 4.47 9.41 2.28
CA LYS A 34 4.53 8.75 3.59
C LYS A 34 4.65 7.26 3.37
N VAL A 35 5.74 6.67 3.83
CA VAL A 35 5.98 5.22 3.73
C VAL A 35 5.89 4.61 5.12
N SER A 36 5.17 3.50 5.25
CA SER A 36 5.08 2.73 6.49
C SER A 36 5.10 1.23 6.16
N THR A 37 5.74 0.43 7.03
CA THR A 37 5.68 -1.02 6.95
C THR A 37 4.36 -1.49 7.55
N VAL A 38 3.50 -2.12 6.77
CA VAL A 38 2.22 -2.66 7.22
C VAL A 38 2.30 -4.13 7.61
N PHE A 39 3.34 -4.83 7.15
CA PHE A 39 3.61 -6.22 7.49
C PHE A 39 5.10 -6.52 7.39
N SER A 40 5.62 -7.33 8.32
CA SER A 40 6.99 -7.87 8.29
C SER A 40 7.01 -9.22 8.99
N ARG A 41 7.54 -10.24 8.33
CA ARG A 41 7.72 -11.58 8.88
C ARG A 41 8.87 -12.31 8.20
N GLU A 42 9.63 -13.05 8.97
CA GLU A 42 10.58 -14.01 8.43
C GLU A 42 9.82 -15.20 7.83
N LEU A 43 10.17 -15.57 6.61
CA LEU A 43 9.62 -16.74 5.94
C LEU A 43 10.42 -17.99 6.33
N PRO A 44 9.81 -19.18 6.28
CA PRO A 44 10.56 -20.42 6.43
C PRO A 44 11.59 -20.54 5.32
N LYS A 45 12.61 -21.39 5.53
CA LYS A 45 13.57 -21.70 4.48
C LYS A 45 12.84 -22.27 3.27
N LEU A 46 13.02 -21.63 2.13
CA LEU A 46 12.54 -22.06 0.82
C LEU A 46 13.73 -22.60 0.07
N ASP A 47 13.69 -23.85 -0.40
CA ASP A 47 14.81 -24.58 -0.98
C ASP A 47 14.54 -25.12 -2.39
N GLY A 48 13.41 -24.75 -2.95
CA GLY A 48 13.05 -25.06 -4.36
C GLY A 48 13.92 -24.31 -5.36
N GLY A 49 14.13 -24.91 -6.51
CA GLY A 49 14.89 -24.32 -7.62
C GLY A 49 14.17 -23.16 -8.31
N HIS A 50 12.87 -22.96 -8.05
CA HIS A 50 12.03 -21.98 -8.74
C HIS A 50 11.15 -21.25 -7.73
N LEU A 51 11.59 -20.09 -7.29
CA LEU A 51 10.75 -19.23 -6.46
C LEU A 51 9.71 -18.51 -7.34
N ALA A 52 8.45 -18.59 -6.94
CA ALA A 52 7.33 -17.92 -7.59
C ALA A 52 6.50 -17.14 -6.57
N ALA A 53 6.13 -15.92 -6.91
CA ALA A 53 5.14 -15.14 -6.19
C ALA A 53 3.84 -15.11 -6.99
N LYS A 54 2.71 -15.39 -6.36
CA LYS A 54 1.38 -15.27 -6.95
C LYS A 54 0.50 -14.41 -6.06
N ILE A 55 -0.30 -13.55 -6.66
CA ILE A 55 -1.27 -12.72 -5.94
C ILE A 55 -2.66 -13.13 -6.42
N VAL A 56 -3.52 -13.44 -5.47
CA VAL A 56 -4.93 -13.80 -5.71
C VAL A 56 -5.80 -12.79 -5.01
N GLU A 57 -6.78 -12.24 -5.71
CA GLU A 57 -7.85 -11.45 -5.11
C GLU A 57 -8.98 -12.37 -4.66
N VAL A 58 -9.38 -12.27 -3.40
CA VAL A 58 -10.51 -13.01 -2.83
C VAL A 58 -11.60 -12.01 -2.48
N ASN A 59 -12.80 -12.25 -3.02
CA ASN A 59 -13.98 -11.44 -2.80
C ASN A 59 -15.03 -12.26 -2.05
N TYR A 60 -15.40 -11.83 -0.86
CA TYR A 60 -16.50 -12.39 -0.09
C TYR A 60 -17.71 -11.48 -0.15
N GLY A 61 -18.86 -12.00 -0.61
CA GLY A 61 -20.14 -11.34 -0.36
C GLY A 61 -20.49 -11.34 1.14
N PRO A 62 -21.56 -10.66 1.56
CA PRO A 62 -22.07 -10.71 2.93
C PRO A 62 -22.26 -12.15 3.41
N GLY A 63 -21.75 -12.51 4.60
CA GLY A 63 -21.79 -13.86 5.15
C GLY A 63 -20.96 -14.91 4.40
N GLY A 64 -20.23 -14.51 3.35
CA GLY A 64 -19.44 -15.42 2.52
C GLY A 64 -18.28 -16.06 3.25
N ALA A 65 -17.96 -17.33 2.93
CA ALA A 65 -16.85 -18.06 3.52
C ALA A 65 -16.27 -19.07 2.54
N SER A 66 -15.00 -19.41 2.72
CA SER A 66 -14.35 -20.54 2.08
C SER A 66 -14.47 -21.79 2.95
N SER A 67 -14.55 -22.97 2.31
CA SER A 67 -14.42 -24.23 3.02
C SER A 67 -13.02 -24.42 3.61
N PRO A 68 -12.86 -25.19 4.70
CA PRO A 68 -11.55 -25.47 5.28
C PRO A 68 -10.57 -26.04 4.24
N HIS A 69 -9.36 -25.49 4.21
CA HIS A 69 -8.32 -25.86 3.25
C HIS A 69 -6.94 -25.59 3.84
N SER A 70 -5.90 -25.99 3.13
CA SER A 70 -4.52 -25.61 3.45
C SER A 70 -3.79 -25.06 2.23
N HIS A 71 -2.71 -24.33 2.46
CA HIS A 71 -1.83 -23.81 1.43
C HIS A 71 -0.45 -24.47 1.57
N PRO A 72 0.07 -25.18 0.53
CA PRO A 72 1.43 -25.74 0.58
C PRO A 72 2.53 -24.69 0.74
N CYS A 73 2.26 -23.45 0.35
CA CYS A 73 3.19 -22.32 0.44
C CYS A 73 2.79 -21.34 1.56
N PRO A 74 3.72 -20.55 2.10
CA PRO A 74 3.37 -19.45 3.00
C PRO A 74 2.50 -18.41 2.28
N VAL A 75 1.50 -17.89 2.99
CA VAL A 75 0.58 -16.87 2.50
C VAL A 75 0.62 -15.64 3.39
N ILE A 76 0.63 -14.48 2.78
CA ILE A 76 0.43 -13.19 3.44
C ILE A 76 -0.89 -12.62 2.93
N GLY A 77 -1.88 -12.47 3.81
CA GLY A 77 -3.14 -11.80 3.50
C GLY A 77 -3.05 -10.31 3.77
N TYR A 78 -3.66 -9.50 2.91
CA TYR A 78 -3.85 -8.06 3.11
C TYR A 78 -5.27 -7.67 2.77
N VAL A 79 -5.99 -7.13 3.74
CA VAL A 79 -7.40 -6.77 3.57
C VAL A 79 -7.51 -5.42 2.87
N LEU A 80 -8.23 -5.38 1.74
CA LEU A 80 -8.49 -4.18 0.95
C LEU A 80 -9.78 -3.47 1.38
N GLU A 81 -10.83 -4.25 1.66
CA GLU A 81 -12.17 -3.75 1.97
C GLU A 81 -12.84 -4.61 3.03
N GLY A 82 -13.67 -4.00 3.87
CA GLY A 82 -14.42 -4.70 4.89
C GLY A 82 -13.57 -5.30 5.99
N ALA A 83 -13.96 -6.48 6.47
CA ALA A 83 -13.24 -7.23 7.48
C ALA A 83 -13.39 -8.74 7.24
N VAL A 84 -12.37 -9.51 7.56
CA VAL A 84 -12.38 -10.97 7.43
C VAL A 84 -12.07 -11.64 8.76
N ARG A 85 -12.70 -12.79 9.02
CA ARG A 85 -12.38 -13.70 10.14
C ARG A 85 -11.45 -14.78 9.63
N ILE A 86 -10.33 -14.93 10.29
CA ILE A 86 -9.26 -15.88 9.90
C ILE A 86 -8.92 -16.73 11.10
N GLN A 87 -8.81 -18.04 10.87
CA GLN A 87 -8.29 -18.98 11.86
C GLN A 87 -7.47 -20.07 11.19
N VAL A 88 -6.21 -20.16 11.56
CA VAL A 88 -5.38 -21.35 11.31
C VAL A 88 -5.57 -22.31 12.48
N LYS A 89 -5.70 -23.61 12.20
CA LYS A 89 -5.91 -24.63 13.22
C LYS A 89 -4.81 -24.59 14.29
N GLY A 90 -5.23 -24.49 15.53
CA GLY A 90 -4.34 -24.36 16.68
C GLY A 90 -4.05 -22.92 17.10
N GLU A 91 -4.50 -21.94 16.33
CA GLU A 91 -4.41 -20.52 16.64
C GLU A 91 -5.82 -19.96 17.00
N PRO A 92 -5.89 -18.86 17.75
CA PRO A 92 -7.17 -18.19 17.99
C PRO A 92 -7.74 -17.60 16.70
N GLU A 93 -9.07 -17.57 16.56
CA GLU A 93 -9.73 -16.81 15.51
C GLU A 93 -9.47 -15.32 15.72
N ALA A 94 -9.14 -14.62 14.61
CA ALA A 94 -8.90 -13.18 14.61
C ALA A 94 -9.69 -12.50 13.49
N ILE A 95 -10.05 -11.22 13.71
CA ILE A 95 -10.69 -10.38 12.72
C ILE A 95 -9.65 -9.38 12.21
N TYR A 96 -9.48 -9.33 10.89
CA TYR A 96 -8.61 -8.39 10.20
C TYR A 96 -9.46 -7.44 9.36
N LYS A 97 -9.23 -6.14 9.52
CA LYS A 97 -9.93 -5.05 8.81
C LYS A 97 -9.13 -4.53 7.64
N ALA A 98 -9.74 -3.71 6.81
CA ALA A 98 -9.05 -3.02 5.72
C ALA A 98 -7.77 -2.31 6.20
N GLY A 99 -6.64 -2.58 5.51
CA GLY A 99 -5.31 -2.11 5.87
C GLY A 99 -4.53 -3.04 6.79
N GLU A 100 -5.13 -4.11 7.32
CA GLU A 100 -4.46 -5.09 8.18
C GLU A 100 -4.01 -6.31 7.39
N SER A 101 -3.00 -7.00 7.92
CA SER A 101 -2.39 -8.18 7.32
C SER A 101 -2.36 -9.35 8.28
N PHE A 102 -2.41 -10.55 7.74
CA PHE A 102 -2.23 -11.81 8.47
C PHE A 102 -1.27 -12.74 7.74
N TYR A 103 -0.88 -13.80 8.41
CA TYR A 103 0.04 -14.81 7.88
C TYR A 103 -0.52 -16.20 8.06
N GLU A 104 -0.35 -17.03 7.05
CA GLU A 104 -0.66 -18.46 7.09
C GLU A 104 0.62 -19.25 6.80
N PRO A 105 1.04 -20.15 7.73
CA PRO A 105 2.20 -20.97 7.52
C PRO A 105 1.96 -22.03 6.43
N PRO A 106 3.01 -22.53 5.75
CA PRO A 106 2.89 -23.63 4.82
C PRO A 106 2.21 -24.84 5.48
N ASN A 107 1.26 -25.46 4.77
CA ASN A 107 0.47 -26.60 5.23
C ASN A 107 -0.38 -26.37 6.49
N GLY A 108 -0.45 -25.13 6.99
CA GLY A 108 -1.41 -24.75 8.04
C GLY A 108 -2.84 -24.96 7.54
N ILE A 109 -3.69 -25.58 8.37
CA ILE A 109 -5.11 -25.74 8.01
C ILE A 109 -5.81 -24.41 8.28
N HIS A 110 -6.22 -23.75 7.23
CA HIS A 110 -7.08 -22.57 7.28
C HIS A 110 -8.50 -23.02 7.62
N GLN A 111 -8.83 -23.02 8.92
CA GLN A 111 -10.04 -23.56 9.45
C GLN A 111 -11.23 -22.60 9.28
N VAL A 112 -10.96 -21.30 9.41
CA VAL A 112 -11.92 -20.23 9.17
C VAL A 112 -11.32 -19.22 8.21
N SER A 113 -12.01 -18.97 7.10
CA SER A 113 -11.76 -17.91 6.15
C SER A 113 -13.09 -17.35 5.69
N ALA A 114 -13.53 -16.26 6.29
CA ALA A 114 -14.89 -15.77 6.12
C ALA A 114 -14.97 -14.25 6.18
N ASN A 115 -15.99 -13.69 5.55
CA ASN A 115 -16.42 -12.34 5.80
C ASN A 115 -16.83 -12.19 7.26
N ALA A 116 -16.43 -11.11 7.93
CA ALA A 116 -16.84 -10.81 9.30
C ALA A 116 -18.22 -10.14 9.37
N SER A 117 -18.80 -9.76 8.22
CA SER A 117 -20.08 -9.06 8.11
C SER A 117 -21.10 -9.89 7.32
N ASP A 118 -22.35 -9.91 7.79
CA ASP A 118 -23.49 -10.46 7.07
C ASP A 118 -24.18 -9.43 6.15
N HIS A 119 -23.70 -8.21 6.13
CA HIS A 119 -24.33 -7.08 5.41
C HIS A 119 -23.40 -6.42 4.38
N GLU A 120 -22.11 -6.33 4.66
CA GLU A 120 -21.14 -5.66 3.83
C GLU A 120 -20.18 -6.67 3.18
N PRO A 121 -19.71 -6.45 1.96
CA PRO A 121 -18.69 -7.30 1.33
C PRO A 121 -17.32 -7.13 1.99
N ALA A 122 -16.46 -8.12 1.77
CA ALA A 122 -15.05 -8.03 2.13
C ALA A 122 -14.17 -8.46 0.97
N LYS A 123 -12.97 -7.84 0.86
CA LYS A 123 -11.99 -8.13 -0.19
C LYS A 123 -10.60 -8.19 0.41
N LEU A 124 -9.81 -9.16 -0.01
CA LEU A 124 -8.41 -9.27 0.38
C LEU A 124 -7.54 -9.70 -0.81
N LEU A 125 -6.25 -9.42 -0.70
CA LEU A 125 -5.20 -10.03 -1.53
C LEU A 125 -4.50 -11.11 -0.73
N ALA A 126 -4.32 -12.28 -1.34
CA ALA A 126 -3.51 -13.36 -0.80
C ALA A 126 -2.23 -13.49 -1.64
N TYR A 127 -1.07 -13.24 -1.00
CA TYR A 127 0.26 -13.32 -1.61
C TYR A 127 0.87 -14.67 -1.26
N PHE A 128 1.02 -15.54 -2.26
CA PHE A 128 1.67 -16.84 -2.14
C PHE A 128 3.13 -16.73 -2.54
N ILE A 129 4.02 -17.30 -1.74
CA ILE A 129 5.45 -17.37 -2.06
C ILE A 129 5.82 -18.85 -2.09
N CYS A 130 5.93 -19.41 -3.29
CA CYS A 130 6.13 -20.84 -3.50
C CYS A 130 7.52 -21.12 -4.06
N ASP A 131 8.10 -22.23 -3.68
CA ASP A 131 9.41 -22.70 -4.14
C ASP A 131 9.35 -23.87 -5.14
N HIS A 132 8.13 -24.28 -5.50
CA HIS A 132 7.85 -25.33 -6.47
C HIS A 132 6.43 -25.21 -7.04
N ASP A 133 6.16 -25.93 -8.11
CA ASP A 133 4.82 -26.00 -8.68
C ASP A 133 3.90 -26.83 -7.79
N THR A 134 2.89 -26.18 -7.23
CA THR A 134 1.92 -26.78 -6.34
C THR A 134 0.57 -26.08 -6.48
N PRO A 135 -0.56 -26.75 -6.20
CA PRO A 135 -1.85 -26.08 -6.13
C PRO A 135 -1.83 -25.02 -5.02
N LEU A 136 -2.46 -23.88 -5.27
CA LEU A 136 -2.52 -22.81 -4.29
C LEU A 136 -3.33 -23.18 -3.05
N SER A 137 -4.29 -24.10 -3.19
CA SER A 137 -5.16 -24.55 -2.11
C SER A 137 -5.41 -26.05 -2.23
N VAL A 138 -5.40 -26.75 -1.09
CA VAL A 138 -5.71 -28.17 -0.95
C VAL A 138 -6.88 -28.30 0.01
N PRO A 139 -8.04 -28.84 -0.47
CA PRO A 139 -9.19 -29.07 0.40
C PRO A 139 -8.87 -30.06 1.52
N ILE A 140 -9.45 -29.82 2.71
CA ILE A 140 -9.35 -30.75 3.83
C ILE A 140 -10.52 -31.73 3.77
N ALA A 141 -10.21 -33.03 3.66
CA ALA A 141 -11.23 -34.06 3.68
C ALA A 141 -12.00 -34.06 5.01
N GLY A 142 -13.34 -33.99 4.93
CA GLY A 142 -14.22 -34.04 6.11
C GLY A 142 -14.59 -32.69 6.72
N GLY A 143 -14.21 -31.57 6.12
CA GLY A 143 -14.76 -30.24 6.44
C GLY A 143 -16.18 -30.11 5.88
N LYS A 144 -17.19 -30.34 6.71
CA LYS A 144 -18.59 -29.95 6.47
C LYS A 144 -18.87 -28.69 7.25
#